data_c02cad4836930a0bdfb10b6954e07f76
#
_entry.id   c02cad4836930a0bdfb10b6954e07f76
#
_cell.length_a   1.000
_cell.length_b   1.000
_cell.length_c   1.000
_cell.angle_alpha   90.00
_cell.angle_beta   90.00
_cell.angle_gamma   90.00
#
_symmetry.space_group_name_H-M   'P 1'
#
loop_
_entity.id
_entity.type
_entity.pdbx_description
1 polymer ?
#
loop_
_entity_poly.entity_id
_entity_poly.type
_entity_poly.pdbx_seq_one_letter_code
_entity_poly.pdbx_strand_id
1 'polypeptide(L)'
;MLQKISELTAPDRIILMENEVYRLPQTHREIQVLSGSAWITLDQQDIILQSPEKASLPPSKNFAVISALNNMPLILAVWQDKNQAMRF
;
A
#
# COMPACT_ATOMS: atom_id res chain seq x y z
N MET A 1 1.26 24.28 -15.40
CA MET A 1 1.29 23.78 -15.09
C MET A 1 1.61 23.14 -14.81
N LEU A 2 1.77 22.75 -14.47
CA LEU A 2 1.96 21.95 -14.02
C LEU A 2 2.37 21.48 -13.29
N GLN A 3 2.41 21.51 -12.89
CA GLN A 3 2.71 20.97 -12.07
C GLN A 3 2.49 20.27 -11.49
N LYS A 4 2.15 20.09 -11.30
CA LYS A 4 1.84 19.30 -10.66
C LYS A 4 2.07 18.19 -10.86
N ILE A 5 2.43 17.97 -11.32
CA ILE A 5 2.72 17.00 -11.53
C ILE A 5 3.59 16.37 -10.88
N SER A 6 4.31 16.93 -10.36
CA SER A 6 5.16 16.44 -9.54
C SER A 6 4.64 15.61 -8.66
N GLU A 7 3.67 15.94 -8.38
CA GLU A 7 3.05 15.20 -7.52
C GLU A 7 2.82 13.93 -8.10
N LEU A 8 3.08 13.73 -9.24
CA LEU A 8 2.88 12.46 -9.77
C LEU A 8 4.07 11.64 -9.53
N THR A 9 4.37 11.39 -8.31
CA THR A 9 5.41 10.43 -8.00
C THR A 9 4.96 9.07 -8.41
N ALA A 10 5.84 8.31 -8.97
CA ALA A 10 5.55 6.94 -9.33
C ALA A 10 5.36 6.14 -8.05
N PRO A 11 4.48 5.18 -8.05
CA PRO A 11 4.32 4.32 -6.88
C PRO A 11 5.51 3.38 -6.76
N ASP A 12 5.73 2.92 -5.55
CA ASP A 12 6.64 1.82 -5.33
C ASP A 12 5.90 0.53 -5.64
N ARG A 13 6.56 -0.39 -6.31
CA ARG A 13 5.98 -1.69 -6.59
C ARG A 13 6.58 -2.71 -5.68
N ILE A 14 5.71 -3.53 -5.12
CA ILE A 14 6.09 -4.54 -4.17
C ILE A 14 5.52 -5.85 -4.64
N ILE A 15 6.35 -6.88 -4.65
CA ILE A 15 5.94 -8.21 -5.04
C ILE A 15 6.16 -9.11 -3.85
N LEU A 16 5.09 -9.77 -3.41
CA LEU A 16 5.16 -10.69 -2.28
C LEU A 16 4.77 -12.07 -2.77
N MET A 17 5.62 -13.02 -2.47
CA MET A 17 5.32 -14.42 -2.74
C MET A 17 4.63 -15.01 -1.52
N GLU A 18 4.18 -16.23 -1.65
CA GLU A 18 3.56 -16.95 -0.56
C GLU A 18 4.47 -16.94 0.66
N ASN A 19 3.92 -16.68 1.82
CA ASN A 19 4.62 -16.65 3.10
C ASN A 19 5.56 -15.47 3.30
N GLU A 20 5.53 -14.51 2.40
CA GLU A 20 6.28 -13.28 2.61
C GLU A 20 5.39 -12.21 3.19
N VAL A 21 5.99 -11.34 3.98
CA VAL A 21 5.27 -10.28 4.67
C VAL A 21 6.01 -8.98 4.42
N TYR A 22 5.24 -7.92 4.16
CA TYR A 22 5.80 -6.60 3.95
C TYR A 22 5.23 -5.65 4.98
N ARG A 23 6.10 -4.89 5.63
CA ARG A 23 5.69 -3.89 6.59
C ARG A 23 5.68 -2.55 5.89
N LEU A 24 4.50 -1.99 5.72
CA LEU A 24 4.32 -0.76 4.97
C LEU A 24 4.79 0.42 5.83
N PRO A 25 5.69 1.26 5.32
CA PRO A 25 6.10 2.44 6.08
C PRO A 25 4.90 3.35 6.36
N GLN A 26 4.98 4.07 7.47
CA GLN A 26 3.90 4.96 7.87
C GLN A 26 3.71 6.12 6.91
N THR A 27 4.70 6.39 6.08
CA THR A 27 4.59 7.45 5.08
C THR A 27 3.77 7.04 3.88
N HIS A 28 3.48 5.74 3.71
CA HIS A 28 2.73 5.24 2.57
C HIS A 28 1.36 4.84 3.04
N ARG A 29 0.34 5.45 2.47
CA ARG A 29 -1.03 5.20 2.92
C ARG A 29 -1.97 4.80 1.81
N GLU A 30 -1.54 4.87 0.56
CA GLU A 30 -2.40 4.49 -0.55
C GLU A 30 -1.87 3.25 -1.21
N ILE A 31 -2.75 2.29 -1.43
CA ILE A 31 -2.39 0.98 -1.93
C ILE A 31 -3.34 0.59 -3.02
N GLN A 32 -2.82 0.00 -4.08
CA GLN A 32 -3.64 -0.66 -5.08
C GLN A 32 -3.10 -2.06 -5.31
N VAL A 33 -3.98 -3.04 -5.33
CA VAL A 33 -3.59 -4.40 -5.66
C VAL A 33 -3.62 -4.52 -7.18
N LEU A 34 -2.48 -4.83 -7.76
CA LEU A 34 -2.38 -4.99 -9.20
C LEU A 34 -2.59 -6.43 -9.63
N SER A 35 -2.24 -7.38 -8.79
CA SER A 35 -2.43 -8.79 -9.08
C SER A 35 -2.50 -9.54 -7.77
N GLY A 36 -3.38 -10.51 -7.70
CA GLY A 36 -3.53 -11.34 -6.51
C GLY A 36 -4.48 -10.73 -5.49
N SER A 37 -4.34 -11.14 -4.25
CA SER A 37 -5.15 -10.66 -3.15
C SER A 37 -4.27 -10.35 -1.97
N ALA A 38 -4.55 -9.24 -1.30
CA ALA A 38 -3.75 -8.77 -0.19
C ALA A 38 -4.52 -8.89 1.11
N TRP A 39 -3.82 -9.29 2.15
CA TRP A 39 -4.33 -9.29 3.51
C TRP A 39 -3.53 -8.25 4.26
N ILE A 40 -4.20 -7.21 4.71
CA ILE A 40 -3.56 -6.08 5.36
C ILE A 40 -4.07 -6.00 6.78
N THR A 41 -3.15 -5.93 7.73
CA THR A 41 -3.52 -5.78 9.14
C THR A 41 -3.00 -4.45 9.63
N LEU A 42 -3.88 -3.65 10.20
CA LEU A 42 -3.52 -2.36 10.76
C LEU A 42 -4.41 -2.09 11.97
N ASP A 43 -3.78 -1.79 13.10
CA ASP A 43 -4.51 -1.45 14.32
C ASP A 43 -5.54 -2.52 14.67
N GLN A 44 -5.10 -3.78 14.56
CA GLN A 44 -5.93 -4.94 14.92
C GLN A 44 -7.14 -5.12 14.02
N GLN A 45 -7.14 -4.50 12.86
CA GLN A 45 -8.21 -4.69 11.89
C GLN A 45 -7.62 -5.27 10.62
N ASP A 46 -8.39 -6.15 10.00
CA ASP A 46 -7.97 -6.78 8.76
C ASP A 46 -8.70 -6.17 7.60
N ILE A 47 -7.95 -5.92 6.55
CA ILE A 47 -8.50 -5.41 5.30
C ILE A 47 -8.08 -6.36 4.22
N ILE A 48 -9.01 -6.79 3.40
CA ILE A 48 -8.71 -7.69 2.29
C ILE A 48 -9.03 -6.96 1.01
N LEU A 49 -8.04 -6.89 0.14
CA LEU A 49 -8.18 -6.26 -1.16
C LEU A 49 -7.87 -7.26 -2.24
N GLN A 50 -8.66 -7.24 -3.29
CA GLN A 50 -8.42 -8.05 -4.47
C GLN A 50 -8.17 -7.13 -5.65
N SER A 51 -7.35 -7.60 -6.59
CA SER A 51 -7.07 -6.83 -7.79
C SER A 51 -8.38 -6.49 -8.52
N PRO A 52 -8.60 -5.25 -8.91
CA PRO A 52 -7.69 -4.12 -8.88
C PRO A 52 -8.04 -3.09 -7.79
N GLU A 53 -8.53 -3.53 -6.67
CA GLU A 53 -9.04 -2.65 -5.65
C GLU A 53 -7.97 -1.75 -5.06
N LYS A 54 -8.39 -0.58 -4.62
CA LYS A 54 -7.53 0.39 -3.96
C LYS A 54 -8.04 0.66 -2.56
N ALA A 55 -7.16 1.11 -1.70
CA ALA A 55 -7.54 1.56 -0.37
C ALA A 55 -6.62 2.66 0.09
N SER A 56 -7.18 3.57 0.88
CA SER A 56 -6.39 4.56 1.60
C SER A 56 -6.45 4.16 3.06
N LEU A 57 -5.29 3.97 3.66
CA LEU A 57 -5.23 3.56 5.05
C LEU A 57 -5.27 4.77 5.94
N PRO A 58 -5.95 4.68 7.08
CA PRO A 58 -5.99 5.81 8.00
C PRO A 58 -4.63 6.06 8.62
N PRO A 59 -4.36 7.30 9.05
CA PRO A 59 -3.11 7.57 9.75
C PRO A 59 -3.02 6.73 11.00
N SER A 60 -1.82 6.26 11.31
CA SER A 60 -1.61 5.44 12.47
C SER A 60 -0.14 5.49 12.86
N LYS A 61 0.11 5.28 14.14
CA LYS A 61 1.48 5.14 14.62
C LYS A 61 2.03 3.77 14.30
N ASN A 62 1.18 2.84 13.92
CA ASN A 62 1.60 1.47 13.68
C ASN A 62 1.85 1.25 12.20
N PHE A 63 2.64 0.23 11.91
CA PHE A 63 2.85 -0.19 10.55
C PHE A 63 1.71 -1.07 10.10
N ALA A 64 1.31 -0.92 8.86
CA ALA A 64 0.42 -1.90 8.26
C ALA A 64 1.27 -3.09 7.82
N VAL A 65 0.77 -4.27 8.06
CA VAL A 65 1.46 -5.50 7.66
C VAL A 65 0.67 -6.13 6.54
N ILE A 66 1.35 -6.42 5.44
CA ILE A 66 0.71 -6.91 4.23
C ILE A 66 1.28 -8.27 3.88
N SER A 67 0.40 -9.19 3.52
CA SER A 67 0.83 -10.50 3.05
C SER A 67 -0.05 -10.94 1.90
N ALA A 68 0.42 -11.89 1.12
CA ALA A 68 -0.37 -12.48 0.07
C ALA A 68 -1.38 -13.42 0.70
N LEU A 69 -2.63 -13.29 0.26
CA LEU A 69 -3.70 -14.09 0.86
C LEU A 69 -3.72 -15.50 0.32
N ASN A 70 -3.44 -15.65 -0.95
CA ASN A 70 -3.44 -16.97 -1.59
C ASN A 70 -2.03 -17.33 -1.99
N ASN A 71 -1.87 -18.53 -2.61
CA ASN A 71 -0.53 -18.89 -3.06
C ASN A 71 -0.13 -18.24 -4.36
N MET A 72 -0.91 -17.29 -4.85
CA MET A 72 -0.50 -16.53 -6.02
C MET A 72 0.33 -15.34 -5.57
N PRO A 73 1.28 -14.92 -6.39
CA PRO A 73 2.04 -13.72 -6.03
C PRO A 73 1.14 -12.52 -5.91
N LEU A 74 1.45 -11.67 -4.97
CA LEU A 74 0.73 -10.42 -4.75
C LEU A 74 1.59 -9.29 -5.27
N ILE A 75 1.03 -8.49 -6.15
CA ILE A 75 1.73 -7.33 -6.69
C ILE A 75 0.94 -6.09 -6.28
N LEU A 76 1.64 -5.18 -5.63
CA LEU A 76 1.04 -3.96 -5.10
C LEU A 76 1.71 -2.74 -5.68
N ALA A 77 0.94 -1.66 -5.79
CA ALA A 77 1.48 -0.33 -5.97
C ALA A 77 1.16 0.45 -4.70
N VAL A 78 2.14 1.12 -4.13
CA VAL A 78 1.94 1.90 -2.92
C VAL A 78 2.46 3.30 -3.15
N TRP A 79 1.74 4.28 -2.62
CA TRP A 79 2.07 5.69 -2.79
C TRP A 79 2.31 6.35 -1.45
N GLN A 80 3.24 7.26 -1.44
CA GLN A 80 3.53 8.06 -0.27
C GLN A 80 2.34 8.98 0.02
N ASP A 81 2.10 9.22 1.30
CA ASP A 81 1.05 10.11 1.71
C ASP A 81 1.40 11.53 1.27
N LYS A 82 0.54 12.12 0.46
CA LYS A 82 0.78 13.45 -0.04
C LYS A 82 0.85 14.48 1.06
N ASN A 83 0.03 14.31 2.08
CA ASN A 83 0.03 15.28 3.16
C ASN A 83 1.36 15.33 3.85
N GLN A 84 2.00 14.20 4.01
CA GLN A 84 3.31 14.18 4.61
C GLN A 84 4.35 14.77 3.67
N ALA A 85 4.24 14.48 2.41
CA ALA A 85 5.20 14.98 1.45
C ALA A 85 5.16 16.50 1.35
N MET A 86 4.03 17.10 1.64
CA MET A 86 3.89 18.52 1.55
C MET A 86 4.14 19.24 2.84
N ARG A 87 4.52 18.54 3.86
CA ARG A 87 4.73 19.15 5.13
C ARG A 87 6.13 19.70 5.24
N PHE A 88 6.29 20.86 5.70
CA PHE A 88 7.61 21.45 5.85
C PHE A 88 7.85 21.92 7.23
#